data_0f3562e8d782b336845f02a7ebe1ceb8
#
_entry.id   0f3562e8d782b336845f02a7ebe1ceb8
#
_cell.length_a   1.000
_cell.length_b   1.000
_cell.length_c   1.000
_cell.angle_alpha   90.00
_cell.angle_beta   90.00
_cell.angle_gamma   90.00
#
_symmetry.space_group_name_H-M   'P 1'
#
loop_
_entity.id
_entity.type
_entity.pdbx_description
1 polymer ?
#
loop_
_entity_poly.entity_id
_entity_poly.type
_entity_poly.pdbx_seq_one_letter_code
_entity_poly.pdbx_strand_id
1 'polypeptide(L)'
;MSADDRQGRGQGPDSRRGGGQGRPKSGGGNRPQSDRRRRRDSRPQKQQKQPRPDARTVALAVMAAVRERAAYANLALPAELRRAKLDTRDAALATELTYGTLRAQGLLDRVIVLAASRPVEEIDPPVLDLVRLGAYQLLFTRIGAHAAVDTAVEAARTAGLGRAGGFVNAVLRKVAARDLDSWVDALRDGVTDPVARMAIGTAHPEWIARAFADSLGAAAGELPELLAADDARPKVHLAARPGAITGEELALITGGTEGELSPYAVHLDSGDPGTLDAVREGLAAVQDEGSQLVALAAARAPLTGPDSGRWLDLAAGPGGKAVLLGALAEIEQATLTGVEISEHRADLVRGATKDLPVTVHTADGRDPGLEPGFDRVLLDAPCSGLGALRRRPEARWRKTAADIPGLVTLQRELLESALRLVRPGGVVLYATCSPHLSETVSVIREAARRDDVELLDVRDILAEVVGRPVDGLGDGPWVQLWPHRHGTDAMFMAALRRGHDA
;
A
#
# COMPACT_ATOMS: atom_id res chain seq x y z
N MET A 1 6.63 57.81 16.54
CA MET A 1 7.09 58.20 17.90
C MET A 1 8.14 57.16 18.23
N SER A 2 9.33 57.51 17.89
CA SER A 2 10.45 58.07 18.67
C SER A 2 11.06 56.98 19.53
N ALA A 3 12.18 56.48 19.08
CA ALA A 3 13.56 57.00 19.28
C ALA A 3 14.08 56.58 20.63
N ASP A 4 15.22 56.17 20.86
CA ASP A 4 16.62 56.51 20.57
C ASP A 4 17.45 55.77 21.62
N ASP A 5 18.54 55.39 21.61
CA ASP A 5 19.85 55.72 21.00
C ASP A 5 20.97 55.30 21.98
N ARG A 6 22.17 55.04 21.41
CA ARG A 6 23.56 55.27 21.87
C ARG A 6 24.30 54.25 22.71
N GLN A 7 25.27 53.60 22.16
CA GLN A 7 26.70 54.00 21.92
C GLN A 7 27.60 54.03 23.15
N GLY A 8 28.83 53.48 23.01
CA GLY A 8 30.03 53.77 23.75
C GLY A 8 31.06 52.63 23.71
N ARG A 9 31.96 52.62 22.91
CA ARG A 9 33.37 52.93 22.53
C ARG A 9 34.33 53.10 23.74
N GLY A 10 35.50 52.46 23.59
CA GLY A 10 36.78 52.85 24.27
C GLY A 10 37.72 51.64 24.33
N GLN A 11 38.65 51.41 23.47
CA GLN A 11 40.01 51.86 23.24
C GLN A 11 40.95 51.53 24.42
N GLY A 12 42.01 50.77 24.03
CA GLY A 12 43.23 50.34 24.68
C GLY A 12 44.11 51.51 25.26
N PRO A 13 45.41 51.49 25.42
CA PRO A 13 46.51 50.70 24.80
C PRO A 13 47.69 50.30 25.77
N ASP A 14 48.58 49.48 25.23
CA ASP A 14 50.06 49.60 25.22
C ASP A 14 50.92 49.59 26.52
N SER A 15 51.94 48.81 26.63
CA SER A 15 53.36 49.06 26.46
C SER A 15 54.31 48.19 27.32
N ARG A 16 55.22 47.55 26.63
CA ARG A 16 56.68 47.57 26.73
C ARG A 16 57.46 46.93 27.90
N ARG A 17 58.35 46.03 27.46
CA ARG A 17 59.81 45.98 27.60
C ARG A 17 60.45 45.35 28.86
N GLY A 18 61.45 44.55 28.52
CA GLY A 18 62.77 44.44 29.13
C GLY A 18 63.06 43.02 29.62
N GLY A 19 63.97 42.25 29.16
CA GLY A 19 65.37 42.44 28.89
C GLY A 19 66.15 41.75 29.98
N GLY A 20 67.05 40.83 29.64
CA GLY A 20 68.04 40.38 30.62
C GLY A 20 68.70 39.03 30.35
N GLN A 21 69.86 39.07 29.75
CA GLN A 21 70.83 38.00 29.47
C GLN A 21 71.37 37.30 30.77
N GLY A 22 71.82 36.07 30.61
CA GLY A 22 72.72 35.46 31.59
C GLY A 22 73.00 33.98 31.36
N ARG A 23 74.01 33.62 30.56
CA ARG A 23 74.80 32.37 30.71
C ARG A 23 75.92 32.62 31.70
N PRO A 24 76.54 31.62 32.35
CA PRO A 24 77.13 30.42 31.80
C PRO A 24 77.26 29.15 32.72
N LYS A 25 77.63 28.07 32.05
CA LYS A 25 78.64 27.02 32.42
C LYS A 25 78.39 25.91 33.44
N SER A 26 78.45 24.70 32.92
CA SER A 26 79.30 23.53 33.25
C SER A 26 78.97 22.64 34.43
N GLY A 27 78.89 21.34 34.15
CA GLY A 27 79.21 20.30 35.12
C GLY A 27 78.47 18.97 34.94
N GLY A 28 79.17 18.01 34.28
CA GLY A 28 79.35 16.65 34.82
C GLY A 28 78.15 15.66 34.76
N GLY A 29 78.19 14.76 33.82
CA GLY A 29 78.19 13.32 34.03
C GLY A 29 77.00 12.65 34.79
N ASN A 30 76.14 12.01 34.10
CA ASN A 30 75.87 10.55 34.25
C ASN A 30 74.80 10.11 33.28
N ARG A 31 75.10 9.06 32.51
CA ARG A 31 74.08 8.33 31.78
C ARG A 31 73.25 7.48 32.66
N PRO A 32 71.93 7.41 32.48
CA PRO A 32 71.18 6.17 32.66
C PRO A 32 70.41 5.79 31.39
N GLN A 33 70.30 4.54 31.30
CA GLN A 33 69.71 3.65 30.31
C GLN A 33 68.43 4.09 29.65
N SER A 34 68.37 3.84 28.34
CA SER A 34 67.28 3.84 27.40
C SER A 34 65.98 3.19 27.91
N ASP A 35 65.00 4.02 28.18
CA ASP A 35 63.60 3.56 28.24
C ASP A 35 62.92 3.86 26.88
N ARG A 36 63.00 2.85 25.99
CA ARG A 36 62.24 2.84 24.74
C ARG A 36 60.76 2.61 25.06
N ARG A 37 60.06 3.60 25.56
CA ARG A 37 58.61 3.60 25.56
C ARG A 37 58.14 3.65 24.14
N ARG A 38 57.53 2.52 23.73
CA ARG A 38 56.81 2.33 22.46
C ARG A 38 55.84 3.50 22.28
N ARG A 39 56.13 4.38 21.34
CA ARG A 39 55.11 5.23 20.71
C ARG A 39 54.17 4.27 19.97
N ARG A 40 52.99 4.03 20.56
CA ARG A 40 51.86 3.43 19.84
C ARG A 40 51.52 4.41 18.74
N ASP A 41 51.85 4.04 17.51
CA ASP A 41 51.29 4.63 16.29
C ASP A 41 49.76 4.54 16.40
N SER A 42 49.13 5.62 16.76
CA SER A 42 47.71 5.83 16.56
C SER A 42 47.50 6.10 15.09
N ARG A 43 47.52 5.03 14.26
CA ARG A 43 46.97 5.12 12.91
C ARG A 43 45.51 5.55 13.06
N PRO A 44 45.06 6.62 12.40
CA PRO A 44 43.66 6.94 12.39
C PRO A 44 42.90 5.72 11.82
N GLN A 45 41.97 5.16 12.62
CA GLN A 45 41.03 4.18 12.16
C GLN A 45 40.35 4.81 10.93
N LYS A 46 40.63 4.29 9.74
CA LYS A 46 39.84 4.58 8.54
C LYS A 46 38.39 4.32 8.95
N GLN A 47 37.59 5.37 9.07
CA GLN A 47 36.14 5.26 9.12
C GLN A 47 35.77 4.36 7.94
N GLN A 48 35.37 3.13 8.21
CA GLN A 48 34.79 2.24 7.22
C GLN A 48 33.55 2.98 6.72
N LYS A 49 33.65 3.50 5.49
CA LYS A 49 32.47 4.00 4.79
C LYS A 49 31.45 2.89 4.86
N GLN A 50 30.31 3.13 5.51
CA GLN A 50 29.19 2.21 5.47
C GLN A 50 28.94 1.83 4.00
N PRO A 51 28.87 0.55 3.68
CA PRO A 51 28.60 0.14 2.30
C PRO A 51 27.31 0.83 1.85
N ARG A 52 27.28 1.29 0.61
CA ARG A 52 26.05 1.87 0.03
C ARG A 52 24.94 0.81 0.12
N PRO A 53 23.72 1.21 0.49
CA PRO A 53 22.59 0.28 0.47
C PRO A 53 22.46 -0.36 -0.92
N ASP A 54 22.32 -1.66 -0.97
CA ASP A 54 22.00 -2.41 -2.18
C ASP A 54 20.51 -2.78 -2.23
N ALA A 55 20.07 -3.43 -3.30
CA ALA A 55 18.67 -3.83 -3.48
C ALA A 55 18.13 -4.69 -2.32
N ARG A 56 18.96 -5.56 -1.75
CA ARG A 56 18.58 -6.45 -0.64
C ARG A 56 18.44 -5.71 0.66
N THR A 57 19.32 -4.77 0.91
CA THR A 57 19.27 -3.87 2.09
C THR A 57 17.97 -3.07 2.08
N VAL A 58 17.57 -2.55 0.92
CA VAL A 58 16.29 -1.82 0.77
C VAL A 58 15.11 -2.77 1.02
N ALA A 59 15.10 -3.95 0.42
CA ALA A 59 14.04 -4.93 0.63
C ALA A 59 13.89 -5.31 2.12
N LEU A 60 14.99 -5.61 2.81
CA LEU A 60 14.98 -5.91 4.24
C LEU A 60 14.49 -4.73 5.09
N ALA A 61 14.87 -3.50 4.75
CA ALA A 61 14.39 -2.31 5.46
C ALA A 61 12.87 -2.14 5.34
N VAL A 62 12.31 -2.41 4.15
CA VAL A 62 10.84 -2.38 3.94
C VAL A 62 10.16 -3.52 4.68
N MET A 63 10.70 -4.76 4.62
CA MET A 63 10.16 -5.90 5.35
C MET A 63 10.15 -5.64 6.88
N ALA A 64 11.21 -5.07 7.41
CA ALA A 64 11.28 -4.65 8.82
C ALA A 64 10.21 -3.59 9.15
N ALA A 65 10.02 -2.59 8.28
CA ALA A 65 8.97 -1.58 8.46
C ALA A 65 7.55 -2.18 8.44
N VAL A 66 7.33 -3.15 7.54
CA VAL A 66 6.07 -3.92 7.46
C VAL A 66 5.83 -4.69 8.75
N ARG A 67 6.85 -5.36 9.29
CA ARG A 67 6.76 -6.18 10.50
C ARG A 67 6.62 -5.33 11.78
N GLU A 68 7.44 -4.28 11.92
CA GLU A 68 7.56 -3.55 13.19
C GLU A 68 6.56 -2.41 13.34
N ARG A 69 6.21 -1.76 12.24
CA ARG A 69 5.37 -0.55 12.25
C ARG A 69 4.05 -0.72 11.51
N ALA A 70 3.72 -1.95 11.10
CA ALA A 70 2.56 -2.26 10.27
C ALA A 70 2.49 -1.38 9.00
N ALA A 71 3.65 -0.92 8.49
CA ALA A 71 3.71 -0.09 7.29
C ALA A 71 3.14 -0.84 6.07
N TYR A 72 2.61 -0.09 5.12
CA TYR A 72 2.26 -0.63 3.81
C TYR A 72 3.49 -0.61 2.90
N ALA A 73 3.80 -1.73 2.25
CA ALA A 73 4.98 -1.87 1.40
C ALA A 73 4.99 -0.87 0.24
N ASN A 74 3.82 -0.60 -0.35
CA ASN A 74 3.65 0.36 -1.44
C ASN A 74 3.92 1.82 -1.04
N LEU A 75 3.88 2.15 0.25
CA LEU A 75 4.25 3.46 0.78
C LEU A 75 5.70 3.50 1.27
N ALA A 76 6.18 2.42 1.88
CA ALA A 76 7.52 2.35 2.45
C ALA A 76 8.61 2.21 1.37
N LEU A 77 8.38 1.38 0.35
CA LEU A 77 9.38 1.08 -0.67
C LEU A 77 9.82 2.31 -1.49
N PRO A 78 8.93 3.18 -2.00
CA PRO A 78 9.36 4.38 -2.73
C PRO A 78 10.24 5.31 -1.87
N ALA A 79 9.92 5.44 -0.57
CA ALA A 79 10.72 6.25 0.35
C ALA A 79 12.14 5.67 0.54
N GLU A 80 12.24 4.34 0.73
CA GLU A 80 13.54 3.67 0.87
C GLU A 80 14.36 3.69 -0.43
N LEU A 81 13.74 3.54 -1.60
CA LEU A 81 14.41 3.66 -2.89
C LEU A 81 15.01 5.08 -3.09
N ARG A 82 14.24 6.12 -2.80
CA ARG A 82 14.73 7.51 -2.88
C ARG A 82 15.89 7.75 -1.92
N ARG A 83 15.84 7.19 -0.71
CA ARG A 83 16.92 7.30 0.29
C ARG A 83 18.18 6.58 -0.16
N ALA A 84 18.06 5.39 -0.72
CA ALA A 84 19.17 4.55 -1.13
C ALA A 84 19.86 5.03 -2.42
N LYS A 85 19.16 5.79 -3.27
CA LYS A 85 19.64 6.30 -4.57
C LYS A 85 20.22 5.20 -5.45
N LEU A 86 19.50 4.07 -5.56
CA LEU A 86 19.86 2.95 -6.40
C LEU A 86 19.76 3.34 -7.88
N ASP A 87 20.51 2.68 -8.74
CA ASP A 87 20.26 2.74 -10.17
C ASP A 87 18.95 2.01 -10.55
N THR A 88 18.51 2.17 -11.79
CA THR A 88 17.23 1.63 -12.28
C THR A 88 17.15 0.11 -12.13
N ARG A 89 18.25 -0.61 -12.38
CA ARG A 89 18.30 -2.06 -12.29
C ARG A 89 18.18 -2.53 -10.84
N ASP A 90 18.95 -1.94 -9.94
CA ASP A 90 18.95 -2.28 -8.52
C ASP A 90 17.63 -1.84 -7.86
N ALA A 91 17.03 -0.73 -8.28
CA ALA A 91 15.71 -0.31 -7.83
C ALA A 91 14.61 -1.30 -8.27
N ALA A 92 14.68 -1.81 -9.51
CA ALA A 92 13.77 -2.84 -10.00
C ALA A 92 13.96 -4.16 -9.22
N LEU A 93 15.21 -4.54 -8.94
CA LEU A 93 15.50 -5.74 -8.13
C LEU A 93 15.00 -5.56 -6.68
N ALA A 94 15.20 -4.41 -6.05
CA ALA A 94 14.68 -4.13 -4.71
C ALA A 94 13.15 -4.23 -4.67
N THR A 95 12.49 -3.73 -5.70
CA THR A 95 11.04 -3.81 -5.86
C THR A 95 10.55 -5.25 -5.97
N GLU A 96 11.19 -6.03 -6.84
CA GLU A 96 10.89 -7.45 -7.03
C GLU A 96 11.10 -8.25 -5.74
N LEU A 97 12.24 -8.07 -5.08
CA LEU A 97 12.58 -8.77 -3.85
C LEU A 97 11.61 -8.42 -2.71
N THR A 98 11.21 -7.16 -2.61
CA THR A 98 10.28 -6.69 -1.57
C THR A 98 8.88 -7.29 -1.77
N TYR A 99 8.25 -6.99 -2.90
CA TYR A 99 6.88 -7.43 -3.14
C TYR A 99 6.78 -8.95 -3.30
N GLY A 100 7.75 -9.57 -3.96
CA GLY A 100 7.77 -11.01 -4.16
C GLY A 100 7.91 -11.77 -2.85
N THR A 101 8.83 -11.35 -1.97
CA THR A 101 9.01 -12.00 -0.65
C THR A 101 7.77 -11.83 0.22
N LEU A 102 7.17 -10.64 0.26
CA LEU A 102 5.95 -10.38 1.03
C LEU A 102 4.76 -11.18 0.47
N ARG A 103 4.64 -11.30 -0.85
CA ARG A 103 3.58 -12.07 -1.51
C ARG A 103 3.70 -13.56 -1.20
N ALA A 104 4.89 -14.12 -1.34
CA ALA A 104 5.17 -15.53 -1.14
C ALA A 104 5.36 -15.92 0.34
N GLN A 105 5.25 -14.99 1.30
CA GLN A 105 5.64 -15.19 2.70
C GLN A 105 5.11 -16.49 3.29
N GLY A 106 3.81 -16.79 3.15
CA GLY A 106 3.22 -17.99 3.75
C GLY A 106 3.74 -19.30 3.14
N LEU A 107 4.06 -19.32 1.84
CA LEU A 107 4.70 -20.46 1.22
C LEU A 107 6.15 -20.59 1.69
N LEU A 108 6.89 -19.46 1.71
CA LEU A 108 8.26 -19.42 2.21
C LEU A 108 8.35 -19.91 3.66
N ASP A 109 7.44 -19.50 4.52
CA ASP A 109 7.40 -19.92 5.92
C ASP A 109 7.23 -21.44 6.06
N ARG A 110 6.31 -22.03 5.29
CA ARG A 110 6.13 -23.48 5.27
C ARG A 110 7.37 -24.22 4.78
N VAL A 111 8.02 -23.72 3.73
CA VAL A 111 9.30 -24.27 3.23
C VAL A 111 10.40 -24.14 4.27
N ILE A 112 10.48 -22.98 4.94
CA ILE A 112 11.48 -22.73 6.01
C ILE A 112 11.27 -23.67 7.19
N VAL A 113 10.02 -23.91 7.62
CA VAL A 113 9.70 -24.88 8.69
C VAL A 113 10.22 -26.26 8.35
N LEU A 114 9.98 -26.75 7.13
CA LEU A 114 10.50 -28.04 6.69
C LEU A 114 12.04 -28.07 6.60
N ALA A 115 12.65 -27.02 6.06
CA ALA A 115 14.09 -26.92 5.91
C ALA A 115 14.83 -26.75 7.26
N ALA A 116 14.29 -25.92 8.16
CA ALA A 116 14.87 -25.65 9.47
C ALA A 116 14.54 -26.73 10.51
N SER A 117 13.50 -27.54 10.29
CA SER A 117 12.91 -28.44 11.29
C SER A 117 12.56 -27.71 12.59
N ARG A 118 12.00 -26.49 12.44
CA ARG A 118 11.67 -25.57 13.54
C ARG A 118 10.51 -24.67 13.10
N PRO A 119 9.53 -24.37 13.99
CA PRO A 119 8.49 -23.37 13.75
C PRO A 119 9.07 -21.97 13.48
N VAL A 120 8.43 -21.17 12.64
CA VAL A 120 8.91 -19.81 12.31
C VAL A 120 8.85 -18.87 13.51
N GLU A 121 7.96 -19.11 14.45
CA GLU A 121 7.78 -18.36 15.69
C GLU A 121 8.99 -18.48 16.65
N GLU A 122 9.79 -19.54 16.49
CA GLU A 122 11.02 -19.77 17.25
C GLU A 122 12.27 -19.16 16.59
N ILE A 123 12.11 -18.54 15.41
CA ILE A 123 13.19 -17.87 14.68
C ILE A 123 13.11 -16.37 14.98
N ASP A 124 14.24 -15.78 15.38
CA ASP A 124 14.34 -14.33 15.58
C ASP A 124 13.83 -13.58 14.35
N PRO A 125 12.82 -12.67 14.48
CA PRO A 125 12.15 -12.06 13.34
C PRO A 125 13.07 -11.40 12.30
N PRO A 126 14.14 -10.65 12.65
CA PRO A 126 15.10 -10.14 11.67
C PRO A 126 15.86 -11.25 10.92
N VAL A 127 16.14 -12.39 11.60
CA VAL A 127 16.77 -13.56 10.95
C VAL A 127 15.79 -14.25 10.01
N LEU A 128 14.53 -14.34 10.40
CA LEU A 128 13.47 -14.90 9.55
C LEU A 128 13.29 -14.07 8.27
N ASP A 129 13.31 -12.72 8.37
CA ASP A 129 13.24 -11.84 7.18
C ASP A 129 14.41 -12.12 6.21
N LEU A 130 15.63 -12.32 6.73
CA LEU A 130 16.79 -12.69 5.93
C LEU A 130 16.61 -14.03 5.23
N VAL A 131 16.10 -15.04 5.96
CA VAL A 131 15.86 -16.37 5.40
C VAL A 131 14.74 -16.35 4.37
N ARG A 132 13.65 -15.62 4.62
CA ARG A 132 12.56 -15.42 3.65
C ARG A 132 13.08 -14.80 2.35
N LEU A 133 13.85 -13.70 2.46
CA LEU A 133 14.43 -13.00 1.31
C LEU A 133 15.40 -13.91 0.53
N GLY A 134 16.22 -14.69 1.22
CA GLY A 134 17.12 -15.67 0.61
C GLY A 134 16.36 -16.80 -0.08
N ALA A 135 15.34 -17.36 0.57
CA ALA A 135 14.49 -18.42 0.02
C ALA A 135 13.71 -17.93 -1.21
N TYR A 136 13.19 -16.68 -1.18
CA TYR A 136 12.55 -16.06 -2.34
C TYR A 136 13.51 -15.98 -3.54
N GLN A 137 14.74 -15.52 -3.33
CA GLN A 137 15.75 -15.46 -4.38
C GLN A 137 16.04 -16.85 -4.97
N LEU A 138 16.13 -17.89 -4.14
CA LEU A 138 16.40 -19.27 -4.55
C LEU A 138 15.27 -19.90 -5.37
N LEU A 139 14.02 -19.63 -4.99
CA LEU A 139 12.85 -20.34 -5.51
C LEU A 139 12.12 -19.58 -6.62
N PHE A 140 12.17 -18.25 -6.61
CA PHE A 140 11.36 -17.42 -7.51
C PHE A 140 12.17 -16.56 -8.47
N THR A 141 13.50 -16.53 -8.35
CA THR A 141 14.35 -15.71 -9.23
C THR A 141 15.39 -16.55 -9.96
N ARG A 142 16.04 -15.93 -10.95
CA ARG A 142 17.16 -16.54 -11.66
C ARG A 142 18.52 -16.28 -11.00
N ILE A 143 18.53 -15.82 -9.77
CA ILE A 143 19.75 -15.57 -9.00
C ILE A 143 20.38 -16.92 -8.65
N GLY A 144 21.67 -17.10 -8.99
CA GLY A 144 22.36 -18.36 -8.70
C GLY A 144 22.39 -18.68 -7.21
N ALA A 145 22.22 -19.98 -6.86
CA ALA A 145 22.07 -20.43 -5.49
C ALA A 145 23.24 -19.98 -4.56
N HIS A 146 24.48 -20.04 -5.03
CA HIS A 146 25.63 -19.53 -4.26
C HIS A 146 25.50 -18.05 -3.95
N ALA A 147 25.14 -17.23 -4.95
CA ALA A 147 25.01 -15.80 -4.77
C ALA A 147 23.87 -15.44 -3.79
N ALA A 148 22.73 -16.14 -3.85
CA ALA A 148 21.61 -15.93 -2.95
C ALA A 148 21.98 -16.27 -1.49
N VAL A 149 22.67 -17.39 -1.26
CA VAL A 149 23.11 -17.82 0.08
C VAL A 149 24.19 -16.87 0.63
N ASP A 150 25.22 -16.58 -0.16
CA ASP A 150 26.35 -15.75 0.27
C ASP A 150 25.89 -14.32 0.61
N THR A 151 25.02 -13.74 -0.22
CA THR A 151 24.48 -12.39 0.04
C THR A 151 23.58 -12.35 1.27
N ALA A 152 22.80 -13.40 1.55
CA ALA A 152 21.98 -13.48 2.77
C ALA A 152 22.86 -13.57 4.04
N VAL A 153 23.94 -14.35 4.00
CA VAL A 153 24.91 -14.45 5.10
C VAL A 153 25.66 -13.12 5.31
N GLU A 154 26.05 -12.45 4.23
CA GLU A 154 26.68 -11.13 4.32
C GLU A 154 25.70 -10.07 4.87
N ALA A 155 24.43 -10.10 4.45
CA ALA A 155 23.40 -9.22 5.00
C ALA A 155 23.19 -9.47 6.51
N ALA A 156 23.22 -10.72 6.96
CA ALA A 156 23.19 -11.06 8.39
C ALA A 156 24.36 -10.42 9.15
N ARG A 157 25.57 -10.46 8.59
CA ARG A 157 26.75 -9.85 9.19
C ARG A 157 26.64 -8.34 9.26
N THR A 158 26.21 -7.71 8.18
CA THR A 158 26.05 -6.26 8.06
C THR A 158 24.97 -5.72 9.01
N ALA A 159 23.89 -6.51 9.20
CA ALA A 159 22.82 -6.18 10.15
C ALA A 159 23.16 -6.43 11.63
N GLY A 160 24.41 -6.84 11.94
CA GLY A 160 24.80 -7.16 13.33
C GLY A 160 24.32 -8.54 13.82
N LEU A 161 23.73 -9.36 12.92
CA LEU A 161 23.20 -10.70 13.19
C LEU A 161 24.22 -11.81 12.84
N GLY A 162 25.51 -11.51 12.87
CA GLY A 162 26.56 -12.43 12.40
C GLY A 162 26.56 -13.80 13.09
N ARG A 163 26.06 -13.90 14.34
CA ARG A 163 25.89 -15.18 15.02
C ARG A 163 24.86 -16.09 14.35
N ALA A 164 23.88 -15.53 13.66
CA ALA A 164 22.88 -16.27 12.92
C ALA A 164 23.33 -16.71 11.51
N GLY A 165 24.49 -16.23 11.03
CA GLY A 165 24.99 -16.54 9.69
C GLY A 165 25.11 -18.03 9.39
N GLY A 166 25.53 -18.84 10.36
CA GLY A 166 25.58 -20.31 10.24
C GLY A 166 24.20 -20.93 10.06
N PHE A 167 23.20 -20.47 10.80
CA PHE A 167 21.81 -20.91 10.67
C PHE A 167 21.22 -20.51 9.31
N VAL A 168 21.37 -19.23 8.91
CA VAL A 168 20.91 -18.73 7.60
C VAL A 168 21.50 -19.58 6.46
N ASN A 169 22.82 -19.83 6.48
CA ASN A 169 23.49 -20.66 5.48
C ASN A 169 22.94 -22.10 5.47
N ALA A 170 22.76 -22.72 6.63
CA ALA A 170 22.30 -24.12 6.72
C ALA A 170 20.87 -24.27 6.18
N VAL A 171 19.95 -23.35 6.56
CA VAL A 171 18.57 -23.38 6.09
C VAL A 171 18.49 -23.13 4.59
N LEU A 172 19.15 -22.07 4.08
CA LEU A 172 19.09 -21.72 2.65
C LEU A 172 19.73 -22.81 1.75
N ARG A 173 20.77 -23.51 2.22
CA ARG A 173 21.30 -24.66 1.48
C ARG A 173 20.31 -25.83 1.38
N LYS A 174 19.49 -26.05 2.41
CA LYS A 174 18.44 -27.07 2.34
C LYS A 174 17.29 -26.61 1.42
N VAL A 175 16.94 -25.31 1.46
CA VAL A 175 15.95 -24.74 0.52
C VAL A 175 16.43 -24.91 -0.93
N ALA A 176 17.70 -24.62 -1.21
CA ALA A 176 18.29 -24.74 -2.55
C ALA A 176 18.42 -26.18 -3.07
N ALA A 177 18.23 -27.20 -2.22
CA ALA A 177 18.30 -28.59 -2.61
C ALA A 177 17.12 -29.11 -3.43
N ARG A 178 16.03 -28.32 -3.48
CA ARG A 178 14.80 -28.60 -4.24
C ARG A 178 14.36 -27.36 -4.99
N ASP A 179 13.74 -27.55 -6.14
CA ASP A 179 13.02 -26.46 -6.84
C ASP A 179 11.67 -26.15 -6.19
N LEU A 180 11.02 -25.09 -6.68
CA LEU A 180 9.74 -24.62 -6.15
C LEU A 180 8.65 -25.70 -6.25
N ASP A 181 8.55 -26.36 -7.41
CA ASP A 181 7.50 -27.37 -7.65
C ASP A 181 7.65 -28.56 -6.69
N SER A 182 8.87 -29.05 -6.48
CA SER A 182 9.16 -30.10 -5.52
C SER A 182 8.84 -29.71 -4.07
N TRP A 183 9.01 -28.44 -3.70
CA TRP A 183 8.59 -27.93 -2.38
C TRP A 183 7.08 -27.84 -2.27
N VAL A 184 6.40 -27.34 -3.29
CA VAL A 184 4.93 -27.23 -3.34
C VAL A 184 4.31 -28.62 -3.27
N ASP A 185 4.84 -29.61 -3.99
CA ASP A 185 4.37 -31.00 -3.94
C ASP A 185 4.53 -31.59 -2.54
N ALA A 186 5.69 -31.38 -1.91
CA ALA A 186 5.92 -31.84 -0.54
C ALA A 186 4.95 -31.17 0.47
N LEU A 187 4.57 -29.91 0.27
CA LEU A 187 3.62 -29.20 1.11
C LEU A 187 2.16 -29.62 0.85
N ARG A 188 1.87 -30.15 -0.33
CA ARG A 188 0.54 -30.67 -0.71
C ARG A 188 0.34 -32.13 -0.32
N ASP A 189 1.38 -32.81 0.14
CA ASP A 189 1.28 -34.22 0.56
C ASP A 189 0.27 -34.35 1.71
N GLY A 190 -0.65 -35.31 1.55
CA GLY A 190 -1.75 -35.54 2.50
C GLY A 190 -2.88 -34.50 2.47
N VAL A 191 -2.78 -33.40 1.70
CA VAL A 191 -3.87 -32.42 1.55
C VAL A 191 -4.79 -32.87 0.41
N THR A 192 -6.06 -33.20 0.74
CA THR A 192 -7.04 -33.72 -0.24
C THR A 192 -7.97 -32.63 -0.79
N ASP A 193 -8.18 -31.55 -0.04
CA ASP A 193 -9.07 -30.46 -0.43
C ASP A 193 -8.48 -29.65 -1.61
N PRO A 194 -9.23 -29.50 -2.73
CA PRO A 194 -8.69 -28.81 -3.92
C PRO A 194 -8.36 -27.34 -3.68
N VAL A 195 -9.19 -26.62 -2.90
CA VAL A 195 -8.97 -25.19 -2.62
C VAL A 195 -7.73 -25.00 -1.75
N ALA A 196 -7.57 -25.85 -0.72
CA ALA A 196 -6.37 -25.84 0.13
C ALA A 196 -5.10 -26.13 -0.68
N ARG A 197 -5.15 -27.08 -1.63
CA ARG A 197 -4.02 -27.39 -2.53
C ARG A 197 -3.66 -26.22 -3.43
N MET A 198 -4.65 -25.51 -3.98
CA MET A 198 -4.45 -24.29 -4.77
C MET A 198 -3.85 -23.17 -3.92
N ALA A 199 -4.41 -22.93 -2.74
CA ALA A 199 -3.92 -21.93 -1.79
C ALA A 199 -2.44 -22.13 -1.43
N ILE A 200 -1.99 -23.38 -1.22
CA ILE A 200 -0.59 -23.71 -0.99
C ILE A 200 0.26 -23.29 -2.19
N GLY A 201 -0.12 -23.69 -3.40
CA GLY A 201 0.67 -23.47 -4.62
C GLY A 201 0.78 -22.01 -5.03
N THR A 202 -0.20 -21.20 -4.65
CA THR A 202 -0.26 -19.76 -4.97
C THR A 202 0.07 -18.87 -3.78
N ALA A 203 0.65 -19.42 -2.73
CA ALA A 203 1.03 -18.68 -1.53
C ALA A 203 -0.12 -17.83 -0.91
N HIS A 204 -1.36 -18.34 -0.95
CA HIS A 204 -2.49 -17.69 -0.31
C HIS A 204 -2.84 -18.38 1.04
N PRO A 205 -3.32 -17.64 2.04
CA PRO A 205 -4.06 -18.23 3.15
C PRO A 205 -5.29 -18.99 2.63
N GLU A 206 -5.52 -20.18 3.15
CA GLU A 206 -6.64 -21.03 2.70
C GLU A 206 -8.00 -20.33 2.83
N TRP A 207 -8.23 -19.58 3.92
CA TRP A 207 -9.47 -18.86 4.14
C TRP A 207 -9.75 -17.79 3.07
N ILE A 208 -8.69 -17.15 2.52
CA ILE A 208 -8.81 -16.18 1.43
C ILE A 208 -9.19 -16.89 0.14
N ALA A 209 -8.51 -17.99 -0.20
CA ALA A 209 -8.85 -18.77 -1.38
C ALA A 209 -10.30 -19.29 -1.33
N ARG A 210 -10.77 -19.72 -0.14
CA ARG A 210 -12.17 -20.10 0.06
C ARG A 210 -13.13 -18.93 -0.11
N ALA A 211 -12.83 -17.76 0.49
CA ALA A 211 -13.64 -16.56 0.29
C ALA A 211 -13.76 -16.14 -1.18
N PHE A 212 -12.68 -16.30 -1.95
CA PHE A 212 -12.70 -16.06 -3.40
C PHE A 212 -13.55 -17.09 -4.14
N ALA A 213 -13.40 -18.39 -3.84
CA ALA A 213 -14.20 -19.44 -4.43
C ALA A 213 -15.70 -19.24 -4.14
N ASP A 214 -16.06 -18.91 -2.89
CA ASP A 214 -17.43 -18.64 -2.47
C ASP A 214 -18.02 -17.45 -3.23
N SER A 215 -17.24 -16.39 -3.42
CA SER A 215 -17.67 -15.19 -4.14
C SER A 215 -17.79 -15.39 -5.66
N LEU A 216 -16.96 -16.25 -6.24
CA LEU A 216 -17.08 -16.66 -7.65
C LEU A 216 -18.36 -17.51 -7.88
N GLY A 217 -18.85 -18.23 -6.86
CA GLY A 217 -20.07 -19.02 -6.92
C GLY A 217 -20.05 -20.05 -8.06
N ALA A 218 -20.94 -19.91 -9.04
CA ALA A 218 -21.01 -20.81 -10.21
C ALA A 218 -19.71 -20.77 -11.05
N ALA A 219 -18.96 -19.66 -11.00
CA ALA A 219 -17.68 -19.49 -11.70
C ALA A 219 -16.47 -19.94 -10.85
N ALA A 220 -16.64 -20.71 -9.78
CA ALA A 220 -15.54 -21.17 -8.92
C ALA A 220 -14.43 -21.94 -9.66
N GLY A 221 -14.70 -22.43 -10.88
CA GLY A 221 -13.69 -22.98 -11.76
C GLY A 221 -12.61 -22.00 -12.19
N GLU A 222 -12.84 -20.68 -12.09
CA GLU A 222 -11.88 -19.62 -12.40
C GLU A 222 -10.96 -19.26 -11.22
N LEU A 223 -11.08 -19.96 -10.08
CA LEU A 223 -10.24 -19.69 -8.92
C LEU A 223 -8.74 -19.76 -9.22
N PRO A 224 -8.22 -20.71 -10.03
CA PRO A 224 -6.81 -20.74 -10.39
C PRO A 224 -6.34 -19.46 -11.10
N GLU A 225 -7.12 -18.96 -12.06
CA GLU A 225 -6.83 -17.74 -12.83
C GLU A 225 -6.90 -16.50 -11.92
N LEU A 226 -7.87 -16.44 -11.02
CA LEU A 226 -7.99 -15.37 -10.03
C LEU A 226 -6.78 -15.33 -9.09
N LEU A 227 -6.38 -16.45 -8.51
CA LEU A 227 -5.22 -16.53 -7.62
C LEU A 227 -3.91 -16.19 -8.36
N ALA A 228 -3.78 -16.61 -9.61
CA ALA A 228 -2.63 -16.23 -10.45
C ALA A 228 -2.61 -14.74 -10.76
N ALA A 229 -3.76 -14.12 -11.06
CA ALA A 229 -3.87 -12.68 -11.30
C ALA A 229 -3.59 -11.85 -10.03
N ASP A 230 -3.96 -12.38 -8.85
CA ASP A 230 -3.66 -11.74 -7.57
C ASP A 230 -2.16 -11.85 -7.21
N ASP A 231 -1.45 -12.85 -7.74
CA ASP A 231 0.00 -12.99 -7.61
C ASP A 231 0.79 -12.22 -8.67
N ALA A 232 0.15 -11.82 -9.76
CA ALA A 232 0.80 -11.05 -10.80
C ALA A 232 1.17 -9.65 -10.32
N ARG A 233 2.26 -9.10 -10.89
CA ARG A 233 2.61 -7.70 -10.67
C ARG A 233 1.55 -6.81 -11.34
N PRO A 234 0.81 -5.98 -10.59
CA PRO A 234 -0.17 -5.10 -11.19
C PRO A 234 0.51 -3.97 -11.97
N LYS A 235 -0.12 -3.53 -13.07
CA LYS A 235 0.21 -2.25 -13.68
C LYS A 235 -0.08 -1.11 -12.71
N VAL A 236 0.61 0.01 -12.89
CA VAL A 236 0.28 1.25 -12.17
C VAL A 236 -0.87 1.91 -12.91
N HIS A 237 -1.99 2.11 -12.25
CA HIS A 237 -3.13 2.84 -12.80
C HIS A 237 -3.08 4.28 -12.32
N LEU A 238 -3.21 5.22 -13.27
CA LEU A 238 -3.40 6.64 -13.02
C LEU A 238 -4.86 6.99 -13.30
N ALA A 239 -5.38 7.96 -12.56
CA ALA A 239 -6.65 8.64 -12.84
C ALA A 239 -6.35 10.06 -13.31
N ALA A 240 -6.71 10.41 -14.52
CA ALA A 240 -6.74 11.78 -14.99
C ALA A 240 -7.78 12.58 -14.17
N ARG A 241 -7.47 13.82 -13.82
CA ARG A 241 -8.40 14.69 -13.09
C ARG A 241 -9.42 15.29 -14.07
N PRO A 242 -10.71 14.97 -13.92
CA PRO A 242 -11.77 15.56 -14.76
C PRO A 242 -11.69 17.10 -14.79
N GLY A 243 -11.88 17.69 -15.95
CA GLY A 243 -11.80 19.14 -16.14
C GLY A 243 -10.39 19.73 -16.22
N ALA A 244 -9.35 18.98 -15.83
CA ALA A 244 -7.96 19.44 -15.87
C ALA A 244 -7.16 18.75 -17.00
N ILE A 245 -7.36 17.45 -17.21
CA ILE A 245 -6.70 16.67 -18.26
C ILE A 245 -7.59 15.48 -18.66
N THR A 246 -7.56 15.08 -19.92
CA THR A 246 -8.24 13.87 -20.40
C THR A 246 -7.38 12.62 -20.21
N GLY A 247 -7.99 11.42 -20.27
CA GLY A 247 -7.27 10.15 -20.27
C GLY A 247 -6.31 10.05 -21.46
N GLU A 248 -6.73 10.46 -22.65
CA GLU A 248 -5.91 10.47 -23.88
C GLU A 248 -4.68 11.38 -23.72
N GLU A 249 -4.87 12.62 -23.27
CA GLU A 249 -3.75 13.56 -23.02
C GLU A 249 -2.78 13.00 -21.97
N LEU A 250 -3.31 12.43 -20.89
CA LEU A 250 -2.48 11.82 -19.84
C LEU A 250 -1.70 10.62 -20.38
N ALA A 251 -2.32 9.76 -21.21
CA ALA A 251 -1.63 8.64 -21.85
C ALA A 251 -0.49 9.13 -22.75
N LEU A 252 -0.75 10.17 -23.55
CA LEU A 252 0.24 10.76 -24.44
C LEU A 252 1.48 11.31 -23.69
N ILE A 253 1.26 12.09 -22.62
CA ILE A 253 2.38 12.72 -21.90
C ILE A 253 3.14 11.76 -20.98
N THR A 254 2.49 10.66 -20.54
CA THR A 254 3.12 9.66 -19.66
C THR A 254 3.71 8.47 -20.43
N GLY A 255 3.35 8.30 -21.71
CA GLY A 255 3.67 7.10 -22.49
C GLY A 255 2.90 5.86 -22.01
N GLY A 256 1.82 6.05 -21.28
CA GLY A 256 0.91 5.00 -20.83
C GLY A 256 -0.11 4.62 -21.90
N THR A 257 -0.98 3.67 -21.56
CA THR A 257 -2.13 3.27 -22.37
C THR A 257 -3.42 3.63 -21.66
N GLU A 258 -4.43 4.09 -22.38
CA GLU A 258 -5.75 4.34 -21.81
C GLU A 258 -6.32 3.06 -21.17
N GLY A 259 -7.07 3.23 -20.07
CA GLY A 259 -7.81 2.13 -19.45
C GLY A 259 -8.98 1.66 -20.30
N GLU A 260 -9.45 0.45 -20.05
CA GLU A 260 -10.53 -0.14 -20.81
C GLU A 260 -11.93 0.20 -20.29
N LEU A 261 -12.04 0.59 -19.02
CA LEU A 261 -13.32 0.74 -18.32
C LEU A 261 -13.57 2.18 -17.84
N SER A 262 -12.56 2.88 -17.33
CA SER A 262 -12.72 4.25 -16.90
C SER A 262 -12.19 5.22 -17.95
N PRO A 263 -12.97 6.25 -18.35
CA PRO A 263 -12.53 7.26 -19.32
C PRO A 263 -11.38 8.13 -18.79
N TYR A 264 -11.04 8.00 -17.51
CA TYR A 264 -9.95 8.74 -16.86
C TYR A 264 -8.74 7.85 -16.54
N ALA A 265 -8.82 6.54 -16.81
CA ALA A 265 -7.74 5.63 -16.48
C ALA A 265 -6.62 5.65 -17.50
N VAL A 266 -5.39 5.64 -17.01
CA VAL A 266 -4.17 5.39 -17.81
C VAL A 266 -3.31 4.36 -17.09
N HIS A 267 -2.87 3.35 -17.82
CA HIS A 267 -2.05 2.26 -17.30
C HIS A 267 -0.58 2.45 -17.69
N LEU A 268 0.30 2.37 -16.71
CA LEU A 268 1.75 2.37 -16.90
C LEU A 268 2.30 0.97 -16.69
N ASP A 269 3.08 0.48 -17.63
CA ASP A 269 3.73 -0.84 -17.51
C ASP A 269 4.86 -0.84 -16.46
N SER A 270 5.50 0.31 -16.24
CA SER A 270 6.62 0.45 -15.32
C SER A 270 6.86 1.92 -14.94
N GLY A 271 7.75 2.15 -13.96
CA GLY A 271 8.17 3.48 -13.53
C GLY A 271 7.68 3.84 -12.12
N ASP A 272 8.19 4.94 -11.60
CA ASP A 272 7.71 5.55 -10.35
C ASP A 272 6.74 6.68 -10.70
N PRO A 273 5.43 6.54 -10.47
CA PRO A 273 4.44 7.56 -10.80
C PRO A 273 4.68 8.87 -10.05
N GLY A 274 5.38 8.84 -8.90
CA GLY A 274 5.74 10.05 -8.16
C GLY A 274 6.76 10.95 -8.86
N THR A 275 7.39 10.48 -9.95
CA THR A 275 8.30 11.28 -10.78
C THR A 275 7.61 12.00 -11.93
N LEU A 276 6.36 11.64 -12.24
CA LEU A 276 5.59 12.23 -13.31
C LEU A 276 5.12 13.64 -12.95
N ASP A 277 5.32 14.60 -13.86
CA ASP A 277 4.88 15.98 -13.67
C ASP A 277 3.37 16.07 -13.47
N ALA A 278 2.59 15.35 -14.27
CA ALA A 278 1.14 15.31 -14.13
C ALA A 278 0.66 14.89 -12.72
N VAL A 279 1.38 13.96 -12.07
CA VAL A 279 1.07 13.53 -10.69
C VAL A 279 1.52 14.60 -9.68
N ARG A 280 2.68 15.21 -9.88
CA ARG A 280 3.21 16.24 -8.97
C ARG A 280 2.39 17.54 -9.02
N GLU A 281 1.87 17.88 -10.18
CA GLU A 281 1.02 19.05 -10.42
C GLU A 281 -0.46 18.82 -10.07
N GLY A 282 -0.83 17.59 -9.69
CA GLY A 282 -2.21 17.24 -9.32
C GLY A 282 -3.17 17.13 -10.51
N LEU A 283 -2.64 17.01 -11.74
CA LEU A 283 -3.44 16.72 -12.94
C LEU A 283 -3.87 15.25 -13.00
N ALA A 284 -3.12 14.38 -12.34
CA ALA A 284 -3.44 12.96 -12.23
C ALA A 284 -3.09 12.43 -10.83
N ALA A 285 -3.71 11.32 -10.44
CA ALA A 285 -3.43 10.61 -9.21
C ALA A 285 -3.22 9.10 -9.47
N VAL A 286 -2.47 8.42 -8.58
CA VAL A 286 -2.38 6.96 -8.60
C VAL A 286 -3.66 6.39 -8.02
N GLN A 287 -4.47 5.74 -8.83
CA GLN A 287 -5.73 5.13 -8.40
C GLN A 287 -6.08 3.94 -9.28
N ASP A 288 -6.43 2.80 -8.66
CA ASP A 288 -6.89 1.63 -9.39
C ASP A 288 -8.15 1.96 -10.23
N GLU A 289 -8.22 1.42 -11.45
CA GLU A 289 -9.32 1.70 -12.39
C GLU A 289 -10.67 1.26 -11.81
N GLY A 290 -10.74 0.13 -11.11
CA GLY A 290 -11.96 -0.29 -10.42
C GLY A 290 -12.40 0.70 -9.32
N SER A 291 -11.42 1.31 -8.62
CA SER A 291 -11.69 2.36 -7.64
C SER A 291 -12.20 3.66 -8.30
N GLN A 292 -11.76 3.97 -9.55
CA GLN A 292 -12.30 5.08 -10.34
C GLN A 292 -13.76 4.82 -10.70
N LEU A 293 -14.08 3.59 -11.14
CA LEU A 293 -15.46 3.19 -11.48
C LEU A 293 -16.42 3.35 -10.29
N VAL A 294 -15.96 3.10 -9.07
CA VAL A 294 -16.77 3.36 -7.86
C VAL A 294 -17.17 4.84 -7.76
N ALA A 295 -16.23 5.77 -7.93
CA ALA A 295 -16.53 7.19 -7.87
C ALA A 295 -17.43 7.64 -9.04
N LEU A 296 -17.17 7.13 -10.24
CA LEU A 296 -17.98 7.41 -11.42
C LEU A 296 -19.41 6.88 -11.27
N ALA A 297 -19.59 5.67 -10.78
CA ALA A 297 -20.90 5.10 -10.50
C ALA A 297 -21.68 5.92 -9.45
N ALA A 298 -21.01 6.42 -8.41
CA ALA A 298 -21.64 7.30 -7.42
C ALA A 298 -22.11 8.62 -8.06
N ALA A 299 -21.30 9.22 -8.93
CA ALA A 299 -21.64 10.45 -9.62
C ALA A 299 -22.75 10.29 -10.66
N ARG A 300 -22.89 9.10 -11.28
CA ARG A 300 -23.82 8.82 -12.39
C ARG A 300 -25.06 8.03 -11.97
N ALA A 301 -25.13 7.55 -10.73
CA ALA A 301 -26.31 6.81 -10.26
C ALA A 301 -27.61 7.65 -10.45
N PRO A 302 -28.69 7.06 -11.01
CA PRO A 302 -29.90 7.82 -11.32
C PRO A 302 -30.68 8.20 -10.05
N LEU A 303 -30.98 9.49 -9.93
CA LEU A 303 -31.78 10.07 -8.83
C LEU A 303 -33.26 10.10 -9.20
N THR A 304 -34.12 10.14 -8.18
CA THR A 304 -35.51 10.59 -8.33
C THR A 304 -35.61 12.05 -7.86
N GLY A 305 -36.12 12.92 -8.71
CA GLY A 305 -36.16 14.37 -8.48
C GLY A 305 -34.84 15.06 -8.84
N PRO A 306 -34.78 16.41 -8.62
CA PRO A 306 -33.63 17.21 -8.99
C PRO A 306 -32.40 16.89 -8.13
N ASP A 307 -31.20 16.92 -8.73
CA ASP A 307 -29.93 16.95 -8.03
C ASP A 307 -29.70 18.39 -7.51
N SER A 308 -29.64 18.55 -6.21
CA SER A 308 -29.35 19.86 -5.58
C SER A 308 -27.85 20.14 -5.44
N GLY A 309 -27.00 19.21 -5.88
CA GLY A 309 -25.56 19.34 -5.84
C GLY A 309 -24.94 19.10 -4.46
N ARG A 310 -25.64 18.43 -3.55
CA ARG A 310 -25.09 18.05 -2.24
C ARG A 310 -24.62 16.60 -2.24
N TRP A 311 -23.32 16.38 -2.39
CA TRP A 311 -22.72 15.04 -2.44
C TRP A 311 -21.93 14.77 -1.15
N LEU A 312 -21.83 13.50 -0.76
CA LEU A 312 -21.13 13.04 0.43
C LEU A 312 -20.22 11.85 0.12
N ASP A 313 -18.98 11.87 0.60
CA ASP A 313 -18.09 10.72 0.75
C ASP A 313 -17.93 10.41 2.25
N LEU A 314 -18.61 9.36 2.72
CA LEU A 314 -18.75 9.06 4.15
C LEU A 314 -17.52 8.38 4.76
N ALA A 315 -16.55 7.95 3.96
CA ALA A 315 -15.29 7.35 4.39
C ALA A 315 -14.14 7.77 3.46
N ALA A 316 -13.93 9.08 3.32
CA ALA A 316 -13.17 9.70 2.24
C ALA A 316 -11.66 9.39 2.20
N GLY A 317 -11.06 8.93 3.30
CA GLY A 317 -9.60 8.75 3.38
C GLY A 317 -9.04 7.54 2.60
N PRO A 318 -7.90 7.69 1.94
CA PRO A 318 -6.97 8.81 1.96
C PRO A 318 -7.19 9.87 0.85
N GLY A 319 -8.32 9.92 0.14
CA GLY A 319 -8.66 11.01 -0.77
C GLY A 319 -8.79 10.66 -2.25
N GLY A 320 -8.38 9.45 -2.68
CA GLY A 320 -8.39 9.11 -4.12
C GLY A 320 -9.76 9.23 -4.77
N LYS A 321 -10.82 8.68 -4.15
CA LYS A 321 -12.20 8.80 -4.63
C LYS A 321 -12.74 10.23 -4.45
N ALA A 322 -12.41 10.87 -3.31
CA ALA A 322 -12.82 12.24 -3.03
C ALA A 322 -12.27 13.25 -4.05
N VAL A 323 -11.04 13.07 -4.56
CA VAL A 323 -10.48 13.91 -5.64
C VAL A 323 -11.28 13.74 -6.92
N LEU A 324 -11.57 12.50 -7.34
CA LEU A 324 -12.32 12.22 -8.56
C LEU A 324 -13.77 12.73 -8.45
N LEU A 325 -14.45 12.45 -7.34
CA LEU A 325 -15.79 12.96 -7.07
C LEU A 325 -15.84 14.49 -6.96
N GLY A 326 -14.85 15.10 -6.30
CA GLY A 326 -14.77 16.56 -6.17
C GLY A 326 -14.57 17.25 -7.52
N ALA A 327 -13.75 16.67 -8.41
CA ALA A 327 -13.57 17.19 -9.77
C ALA A 327 -14.85 17.04 -10.61
N LEU A 328 -15.58 15.94 -10.46
CA LEU A 328 -16.88 15.76 -11.11
C LEU A 328 -17.94 16.71 -10.52
N ALA A 329 -17.94 16.91 -9.20
CA ALA A 329 -18.82 17.85 -8.55
C ALA A 329 -18.60 19.29 -9.04
N GLU A 330 -17.35 19.70 -9.27
CA GLU A 330 -17.04 21.01 -9.85
C GLU A 330 -17.66 21.18 -11.24
N ILE A 331 -17.56 20.17 -12.11
CA ILE A 331 -18.16 20.18 -13.44
C ILE A 331 -19.69 20.27 -13.37
N GLU A 332 -20.31 19.55 -12.45
CA GLU A 332 -21.76 19.49 -12.23
C GLU A 332 -22.28 20.66 -11.35
N GLN A 333 -21.43 21.62 -10.99
CA GLN A 333 -21.75 22.75 -10.08
C GLN A 333 -22.27 22.26 -8.71
N ALA A 334 -21.80 21.12 -8.26
CA ALA A 334 -22.10 20.50 -6.98
C ALA A 334 -20.97 20.74 -5.96
N THR A 335 -21.22 20.35 -4.72
CA THR A 335 -20.22 20.36 -3.62
C THR A 335 -20.11 18.97 -3.01
N LEU A 336 -18.89 18.59 -2.61
CA LEU A 336 -18.64 17.33 -1.93
C LEU A 336 -18.31 17.56 -0.45
N THR A 337 -19.02 16.89 0.44
CA THR A 337 -18.62 16.75 1.83
C THR A 337 -17.87 15.44 2.00
N GLY A 338 -16.66 15.47 2.56
CA GLY A 338 -15.89 14.26 2.91
C GLY A 338 -15.88 14.05 4.42
N VAL A 339 -16.05 12.83 4.88
CA VAL A 339 -15.94 12.43 6.29
C VAL A 339 -14.81 11.41 6.44
N GLU A 340 -13.93 11.62 7.40
CA GLU A 340 -12.84 10.69 7.74
C GLU A 340 -12.58 10.73 9.25
N ILE A 341 -12.54 9.54 9.86
CA ILE A 341 -12.39 9.42 11.33
C ILE A 341 -10.98 9.77 11.82
N SER A 342 -9.97 9.55 11.01
CA SER A 342 -8.56 9.81 11.35
C SER A 342 -8.16 11.21 10.92
N GLU A 343 -7.75 12.09 11.87
CA GLU A 343 -7.28 13.44 11.57
C GLU A 343 -6.15 13.43 10.53
N HIS A 344 -5.15 12.56 10.72
CA HIS A 344 -4.04 12.45 9.76
C HIS A 344 -4.53 12.11 8.33
N ARG A 345 -5.51 11.21 8.19
CA ARG A 345 -6.07 10.85 6.88
C ARG A 345 -6.95 11.95 6.33
N ALA A 346 -7.71 12.64 7.20
CA ALA A 346 -8.49 13.82 6.82
C ALA A 346 -7.60 14.94 6.27
N ASP A 347 -6.42 15.16 6.87
CA ASP A 347 -5.43 16.12 6.34
C ASP A 347 -4.90 15.72 4.96
N LEU A 348 -4.72 14.42 4.70
CA LEU A 348 -4.36 13.95 3.35
C LEU A 348 -5.47 14.26 2.34
N VAL A 349 -6.74 14.03 2.71
CA VAL A 349 -7.90 14.39 1.86
C VAL A 349 -7.95 15.89 1.61
N ARG A 350 -7.86 16.72 2.66
CA ARG A 350 -7.85 18.21 2.54
C ARG A 350 -6.72 18.66 1.59
N GLY A 351 -5.53 18.08 1.75
CA GLY A 351 -4.38 18.40 0.88
C GLY A 351 -4.61 18.01 -0.58
N ALA A 352 -5.19 16.84 -0.82
CA ALA A 352 -5.44 16.35 -2.17
C ALA A 352 -6.60 17.08 -2.88
N THR A 353 -7.58 17.60 -2.12
CA THR A 353 -8.79 18.26 -2.65
C THR A 353 -8.78 19.77 -2.51
N LYS A 354 -7.65 20.40 -2.16
CA LYS A 354 -7.54 21.83 -1.81
C LYS A 354 -8.09 22.81 -2.86
N ASP A 355 -8.02 22.42 -4.14
CA ASP A 355 -8.45 23.23 -5.29
C ASP A 355 -9.80 22.75 -5.87
N LEU A 356 -10.57 21.99 -5.09
CA LEU A 356 -11.86 21.42 -5.48
C LEU A 356 -12.97 21.88 -4.52
N PRO A 357 -14.25 21.84 -4.90
CA PRO A 357 -15.37 22.19 -4.04
C PRO A 357 -15.65 21.11 -2.99
N VAL A 358 -14.64 20.78 -2.18
CA VAL A 358 -14.67 19.70 -1.18
C VAL A 358 -14.45 20.27 0.22
N THR A 359 -15.36 19.95 1.14
CA THR A 359 -15.21 20.24 2.57
C THR A 359 -15.00 18.94 3.33
N VAL A 360 -13.96 18.87 4.19
CA VAL A 360 -13.59 17.63 4.90
C VAL A 360 -13.82 17.78 6.40
N HIS A 361 -14.64 16.90 6.96
CA HIS A 361 -14.93 16.76 8.39
C HIS A 361 -14.16 15.58 8.99
N THR A 362 -13.49 15.82 10.12
CA THR A 362 -12.92 14.73 10.91
C THR A 362 -13.96 14.26 11.89
N ALA A 363 -14.63 13.14 11.59
CA ALA A 363 -15.73 12.60 12.38
C ALA A 363 -15.90 11.09 12.14
N ASP A 364 -16.62 10.43 13.03
CA ASP A 364 -17.04 9.05 12.83
C ASP A 364 -18.21 9.04 11.84
N GLY A 365 -18.05 8.33 10.71
CA GLY A 365 -19.10 8.21 9.69
C GLY A 365 -20.41 7.61 10.17
N ARG A 366 -20.42 6.90 11.30
CA ARG A 366 -21.63 6.36 11.92
C ARG A 366 -22.55 7.45 12.50
N ASP A 367 -21.94 8.54 12.97
CA ASP A 367 -22.63 9.75 13.46
C ASP A 367 -21.76 10.99 13.17
N PRO A 368 -21.73 11.46 11.92
CA PRO A 368 -20.82 12.53 11.52
C PRO A 368 -21.30 13.93 11.92
N GLY A 369 -22.46 14.07 12.57
CA GLY A 369 -23.03 15.35 12.96
C GLY A 369 -23.48 16.22 11.76
N LEU A 370 -23.83 15.59 10.62
CA LEU A 370 -24.27 16.26 9.40
C LEU A 370 -25.79 16.23 9.27
N GLU A 371 -26.35 17.32 8.76
CA GLU A 371 -27.78 17.39 8.44
C GLU A 371 -28.09 16.54 7.19
N PRO A 372 -29.16 15.72 7.23
CA PRO A 372 -29.62 14.95 6.08
C PRO A 372 -29.93 15.83 4.85
N GLY A 373 -30.07 15.18 3.70
CA GLY A 373 -30.46 15.84 2.45
C GLY A 373 -29.40 15.81 1.37
N PHE A 374 -28.45 14.86 1.43
CA PHE A 374 -27.51 14.62 0.34
C PHE A 374 -28.19 13.92 -0.82
N ASP A 375 -27.88 14.33 -2.04
CA ASP A 375 -28.40 13.70 -3.25
C ASP A 375 -27.70 12.38 -3.52
N ARG A 376 -26.38 12.37 -3.34
CA ARG A 376 -25.48 11.24 -3.60
C ARG A 376 -24.59 11.01 -2.40
N VAL A 377 -24.53 9.78 -1.94
CA VAL A 377 -23.63 9.36 -0.86
C VAL A 377 -22.76 8.22 -1.36
N LEU A 378 -21.46 8.42 -1.37
CA LEU A 378 -20.49 7.34 -1.53
C LEU A 378 -20.11 6.79 -0.15
N LEU A 379 -20.21 5.48 0.01
CA LEU A 379 -19.68 4.74 1.14
C LEU A 379 -18.67 3.69 0.61
N ASP A 380 -17.40 4.10 0.45
CA ASP A 380 -16.29 3.14 0.27
C ASP A 380 -15.93 2.56 1.64
N ALA A 381 -16.65 1.50 2.00
CA ALA A 381 -16.67 1.01 3.38
C ALA A 381 -15.34 0.39 3.81
N PRO A 382 -14.89 0.64 5.05
CA PRO A 382 -13.77 -0.08 5.63
C PRO A 382 -14.00 -1.58 5.56
N CYS A 383 -13.06 -2.33 4.99
CA CYS A 383 -13.22 -3.77 4.72
C CYS A 383 -11.91 -4.54 4.94
N SER A 384 -11.96 -5.85 4.74
CA SER A 384 -10.76 -6.70 4.83
C SER A 384 -9.68 -6.36 3.79
N GLY A 385 -10.06 -5.76 2.66
CA GLY A 385 -9.14 -5.38 1.59
C GLY A 385 -8.66 -6.53 0.72
N LEU A 386 -9.36 -7.67 0.73
CA LEU A 386 -8.96 -8.88 -0.01
C LEU A 386 -8.91 -8.67 -1.52
N GLY A 387 -9.61 -7.67 -2.05
CA GLY A 387 -9.60 -7.35 -3.47
C GLY A 387 -8.36 -6.59 -3.95
N ALA A 388 -7.54 -6.05 -3.03
CA ALA A 388 -6.37 -5.23 -3.35
C ALA A 388 -5.03 -5.92 -2.98
N LEU A 389 -5.03 -7.24 -2.74
CA LEU A 389 -3.85 -8.00 -2.26
C LEU A 389 -2.69 -7.98 -3.26
N ARG A 390 -2.97 -7.92 -4.57
CA ARG A 390 -1.93 -7.80 -5.59
C ARG A 390 -1.08 -6.53 -5.42
N ARG A 391 -1.67 -5.44 -4.89
CA ARG A 391 -1.00 -4.15 -4.62
C ARG A 391 -0.48 -4.05 -3.19
N ARG A 392 -1.03 -4.84 -2.26
CA ARG A 392 -0.71 -4.86 -0.82
C ARG A 392 -0.51 -6.30 -0.34
N PRO A 393 0.52 -7.00 -0.84
CA PRO A 393 0.68 -8.43 -0.57
C PRO A 393 0.85 -8.76 0.91
N GLU A 394 1.38 -7.83 1.72
CA GLU A 394 1.48 -8.00 3.16
C GLU A 394 0.13 -8.11 3.86
N ALA A 395 -0.94 -7.60 3.26
CA ALA A 395 -2.28 -7.68 3.83
C ALA A 395 -2.79 -9.12 3.94
N ARG A 396 -2.34 -10.03 3.07
CA ARG A 396 -2.65 -11.49 3.13
C ARG A 396 -2.33 -12.10 4.49
N TRP A 397 -1.27 -11.61 5.15
CA TRP A 397 -0.71 -12.20 6.35
C TRP A 397 -1.12 -11.45 7.63
N ARG A 398 -1.76 -10.29 7.49
CA ARG A 398 -2.22 -9.46 8.59
C ARG A 398 -3.67 -9.70 8.97
N LYS A 399 -4.48 -10.08 7.99
CA LYS A 399 -5.91 -10.33 8.18
C LYS A 399 -6.17 -11.80 8.45
N THR A 400 -7.18 -12.03 9.24
CA THR A 400 -7.70 -13.36 9.58
C THR A 400 -9.19 -13.41 9.35
N ALA A 401 -9.77 -14.61 9.22
CA ALA A 401 -11.22 -14.78 9.12
C ALA A 401 -11.96 -14.23 10.37
N ALA A 402 -11.29 -14.19 11.52
CA ALA A 402 -11.85 -13.65 12.76
C ALA A 402 -12.06 -12.12 12.74
N ASP A 403 -11.41 -11.39 11.83
CA ASP A 403 -11.59 -9.93 11.68
C ASP A 403 -12.90 -9.58 10.96
N ILE A 404 -13.45 -10.50 10.16
CA ILE A 404 -14.60 -10.26 9.28
C ILE A 404 -15.86 -9.84 10.04
N PRO A 405 -16.29 -10.50 11.14
CA PRO A 405 -17.53 -10.10 11.83
C PRO A 405 -17.52 -8.65 12.34
N GLY A 406 -16.38 -8.18 12.87
CA GLY A 406 -16.24 -6.80 13.33
C GLY A 406 -16.34 -5.78 12.19
N LEU A 407 -15.77 -6.10 11.03
CA LEU A 407 -15.86 -5.26 9.83
C LEU A 407 -17.30 -5.21 9.29
N VAL A 408 -17.99 -6.34 9.25
CA VAL A 408 -19.39 -6.41 8.80
C VAL A 408 -20.30 -5.57 9.70
N THR A 409 -20.12 -5.61 11.02
CA THR A 409 -20.87 -4.76 11.95
C THR A 409 -20.65 -3.28 11.63
N LEU A 410 -19.40 -2.86 11.48
CA LEU A 410 -19.06 -1.47 11.12
C LEU A 410 -19.66 -1.06 9.78
N GLN A 411 -19.59 -1.92 8.76
CA GLN A 411 -20.15 -1.67 7.43
C GLN A 411 -21.67 -1.45 7.47
N ARG A 412 -22.39 -2.23 8.27
CA ARG A 412 -23.85 -2.07 8.49
C ARG A 412 -24.16 -0.74 9.15
N GLU A 413 -23.44 -0.39 10.23
CA GLU A 413 -23.63 0.87 10.94
C GLU A 413 -23.36 2.09 10.03
N LEU A 414 -22.32 2.02 9.21
CA LEU A 414 -22.01 3.07 8.22
C LEU A 414 -23.06 3.16 7.11
N LEU A 415 -23.54 2.02 6.60
CA LEU A 415 -24.59 2.02 5.57
C LEU A 415 -25.92 2.56 6.12
N GLU A 416 -26.27 2.26 7.35
CA GLU A 416 -27.44 2.83 8.04
C GLU A 416 -27.28 4.35 8.17
N SER A 417 -26.09 4.85 8.52
CA SER A 417 -25.81 6.29 8.57
C SER A 417 -25.93 6.93 7.19
N ALA A 418 -25.38 6.30 6.14
CA ALA A 418 -25.50 6.78 4.75
C ALA A 418 -26.97 6.89 4.31
N LEU A 419 -27.79 5.88 4.63
CA LEU A 419 -29.22 5.88 4.32
C LEU A 419 -30.03 6.93 5.10
N ARG A 420 -29.60 7.30 6.31
CA ARG A 420 -30.22 8.43 7.05
C ARG A 420 -29.84 9.78 6.44
N LEU A 421 -28.60 9.94 5.95
CA LEU A 421 -28.08 11.20 5.43
C LEU A 421 -28.56 11.50 4.00
N VAL A 422 -28.76 10.47 3.18
CA VAL A 422 -29.27 10.65 1.82
C VAL A 422 -30.75 11.11 1.86
N ARG A 423 -31.13 12.02 0.97
CA ARG A 423 -32.54 12.46 0.86
C ARG A 423 -33.43 11.37 0.24
N PRO A 424 -34.75 11.44 0.41
CA PRO A 424 -35.67 10.65 -0.39
C PRO A 424 -35.43 10.87 -1.91
N GLY A 425 -35.36 9.77 -2.68
CA GLY A 425 -34.99 9.80 -4.11
C GLY A 425 -33.52 9.95 -4.40
N GLY A 426 -32.67 10.20 -3.38
CA GLY A 426 -31.22 10.19 -3.49
C GLY A 426 -30.63 8.76 -3.45
N VAL A 427 -29.35 8.61 -3.76
CA VAL A 427 -28.68 7.32 -3.90
C VAL A 427 -27.47 7.21 -2.97
N VAL A 428 -27.34 6.06 -2.32
CA VAL A 428 -26.12 5.59 -1.66
C VAL A 428 -25.43 4.59 -2.58
N LEU A 429 -24.20 4.85 -2.97
CA LEU A 429 -23.32 3.85 -3.56
C LEU A 429 -22.45 3.24 -2.47
N TYR A 430 -22.73 2.00 -2.14
CA TYR A 430 -21.91 1.17 -1.26
C TYR A 430 -20.83 0.47 -2.06
N ALA A 431 -19.58 0.54 -1.61
CA ALA A 431 -18.47 -0.16 -2.22
C ALA A 431 -17.52 -0.76 -1.19
N THR A 432 -16.83 -1.83 -1.57
CA THR A 432 -15.69 -2.39 -0.83
C THR A 432 -14.61 -2.86 -1.78
N CYS A 433 -13.34 -2.78 -1.37
CA CYS A 433 -12.24 -3.48 -2.03
C CYS A 433 -12.07 -4.89 -1.45
N SER A 434 -13.19 -5.61 -1.30
CA SER A 434 -13.24 -7.00 -0.83
C SER A 434 -14.35 -7.74 -1.57
N PRO A 435 -14.08 -8.96 -2.08
CA PRO A 435 -15.13 -9.80 -2.64
C PRO A 435 -15.81 -10.71 -1.60
N HIS A 436 -15.44 -10.63 -0.31
CA HIS A 436 -15.96 -11.51 0.72
C HIS A 436 -17.48 -11.35 0.88
N LEU A 437 -18.25 -12.44 0.72
CA LEU A 437 -19.72 -12.39 0.67
C LEU A 437 -20.35 -11.74 1.89
N SER A 438 -19.76 -11.90 3.09
CA SER A 438 -20.27 -11.25 4.30
C SER A 438 -20.11 -9.74 4.30
N GLU A 439 -19.06 -9.20 3.61
CA GLU A 439 -18.79 -7.77 3.50
C GLU A 439 -19.49 -7.11 2.30
N THR A 440 -20.10 -7.90 1.44
CA THR A 440 -20.69 -7.48 0.15
C THR A 440 -22.18 -7.83 0.11
N VAL A 441 -22.52 -8.91 -0.56
CA VAL A 441 -23.90 -9.34 -0.84
C VAL A 441 -24.75 -9.47 0.44
N SER A 442 -24.16 -9.93 1.56
CA SER A 442 -24.90 -10.09 2.81
C SER A 442 -25.33 -8.75 3.42
N VAL A 443 -24.43 -7.73 3.39
CA VAL A 443 -24.75 -6.37 3.87
C VAL A 443 -25.86 -5.75 3.02
N ILE A 444 -25.73 -5.86 1.69
CA ILE A 444 -26.70 -5.27 0.76
C ILE A 444 -28.07 -5.95 0.85
N ARG A 445 -28.12 -7.28 0.91
CA ARG A 445 -29.40 -8.02 1.06
C ARG A 445 -30.13 -7.68 2.35
N GLU A 446 -29.41 -7.37 3.41
CA GLU A 446 -30.01 -6.94 4.67
C GLU A 446 -30.60 -5.54 4.56
N ALA A 447 -29.86 -4.57 3.99
CA ALA A 447 -30.34 -3.21 3.76
C ALA A 447 -31.56 -3.18 2.81
N ALA A 448 -31.55 -4.03 1.78
CA ALA A 448 -32.65 -4.12 0.80
C ALA A 448 -33.95 -4.77 1.35
N ARG A 449 -33.98 -5.24 2.61
CA ARG A 449 -35.21 -5.67 3.26
C ARG A 449 -36.05 -4.51 3.80
N ARG A 450 -35.52 -3.32 3.79
CA ARG A 450 -36.22 -2.10 4.22
C ARG A 450 -37.19 -1.69 3.11
N ASP A 451 -38.39 -1.32 3.50
CA ASP A 451 -39.46 -0.89 2.57
C ASP A 451 -39.12 0.46 1.88
N ASP A 452 -38.24 1.26 2.51
CA ASP A 452 -37.77 2.55 2.01
C ASP A 452 -36.46 2.46 1.21
N VAL A 453 -36.03 1.29 0.77
CA VAL A 453 -34.79 1.08 0.01
C VAL A 453 -35.05 0.29 -1.27
N GLU A 454 -34.68 0.87 -2.39
CA GLU A 454 -34.70 0.24 -3.72
C GLU A 454 -33.26 -0.04 -4.18
N LEU A 455 -33.00 -1.27 -4.64
CA LEU A 455 -31.74 -1.61 -5.31
C LEU A 455 -31.79 -1.22 -6.77
N LEU A 456 -30.82 -0.42 -7.20
CA LEU A 456 -30.61 -0.09 -8.61
C LEU A 456 -29.61 -1.08 -9.24
N ASP A 457 -29.79 -1.34 -10.54
CA ASP A 457 -28.83 -2.18 -11.26
C ASP A 457 -27.55 -1.39 -11.58
N VAL A 458 -26.47 -1.68 -10.88
CA VAL A 458 -25.16 -1.02 -11.08
C VAL A 458 -24.54 -1.38 -12.43
N ARG A 459 -24.95 -2.51 -13.07
CA ARG A 459 -24.46 -2.89 -14.40
C ARG A 459 -24.89 -1.86 -15.46
N ASP A 460 -26.11 -1.35 -15.36
CA ASP A 460 -26.61 -0.29 -16.24
C ASP A 460 -25.87 1.03 -16.02
N ILE A 461 -25.59 1.37 -14.74
CA ILE A 461 -24.81 2.56 -14.40
C ILE A 461 -23.39 2.46 -14.97
N LEU A 462 -22.75 1.30 -14.85
CA LEU A 462 -21.41 1.10 -15.40
C LEU A 462 -21.41 1.07 -16.93
N ALA A 463 -22.44 0.50 -17.56
CA ALA A 463 -22.57 0.53 -19.01
C ALA A 463 -22.65 1.96 -19.57
N GLU A 464 -23.34 2.87 -18.85
CA GLU A 464 -23.38 4.30 -19.17
C GLU A 464 -22.00 4.96 -18.97
N VAL A 465 -21.33 4.69 -17.84
CA VAL A 465 -20.00 5.22 -17.54
C VAL A 465 -18.94 4.80 -18.56
N VAL A 466 -18.96 3.52 -18.95
CA VAL A 466 -17.98 2.92 -19.88
C VAL A 466 -18.35 3.17 -21.35
N GLY A 467 -19.63 3.52 -21.63
CA GLY A 467 -20.16 3.68 -22.98
C GLY A 467 -20.48 2.36 -23.69
N ARG A 468 -20.40 1.23 -23.00
CA ARG A 468 -20.74 -0.11 -23.50
C ARG A 468 -21.04 -1.06 -22.33
N PRO A 469 -21.79 -2.14 -22.58
CA PRO A 469 -21.93 -3.21 -21.59
C PRO A 469 -20.56 -3.77 -21.16
N VAL A 470 -20.45 -4.13 -19.89
CA VAL A 470 -19.26 -4.77 -19.31
C VAL A 470 -19.62 -6.19 -18.91
N ASP A 471 -18.86 -7.15 -19.41
CA ASP A 471 -19.08 -8.57 -19.15
C ASP A 471 -18.48 -9.00 -17.79
N GLY A 472 -18.96 -10.11 -17.25
CA GLY A 472 -18.35 -10.78 -16.10
C GLY A 472 -18.58 -10.08 -14.74
N LEU A 473 -19.56 -9.17 -14.65
CA LEU A 473 -19.86 -8.36 -13.46
C LEU A 473 -20.66 -9.12 -12.38
N GLY A 474 -21.17 -10.32 -12.68
CA GLY A 474 -22.04 -11.12 -11.81
C GLY A 474 -23.52 -11.05 -12.18
N ASP A 475 -24.37 -11.80 -11.47
CA ASP A 475 -25.77 -12.04 -11.82
C ASP A 475 -26.77 -11.15 -11.05
N GLY A 476 -26.32 -10.42 -10.02
CA GLY A 476 -27.18 -9.56 -9.20
C GLY A 476 -27.26 -8.12 -9.71
N PRO A 477 -28.07 -7.25 -9.07
CA PRO A 477 -28.10 -5.81 -9.38
C PRO A 477 -26.84 -5.09 -8.90
N TRP A 478 -25.95 -5.76 -8.20
CA TRP A 478 -24.62 -5.30 -7.80
C TRP A 478 -23.54 -5.78 -8.77
N VAL A 479 -22.37 -5.20 -8.65
CA VAL A 479 -21.20 -5.52 -9.49
C VAL A 479 -20.06 -6.04 -8.64
N GLN A 480 -19.38 -7.09 -9.10
CA GLN A 480 -18.11 -7.54 -8.60
C GLN A 480 -17.08 -7.50 -9.72
N LEU A 481 -16.09 -6.59 -9.61
CA LEU A 481 -14.92 -6.57 -10.50
C LEU A 481 -13.88 -7.57 -10.02
N TRP A 482 -13.10 -8.11 -10.98
CA TRP A 482 -12.11 -9.15 -10.70
C TRP A 482 -10.78 -8.89 -11.41
N PRO A 483 -9.61 -9.16 -10.78
CA PRO A 483 -8.30 -8.96 -11.41
C PRO A 483 -8.11 -9.75 -12.70
N HIS A 484 -8.55 -10.99 -12.76
CA HIS A 484 -8.39 -11.89 -13.91
C HIS A 484 -9.36 -11.60 -15.07
N ARG A 485 -10.48 -10.96 -14.80
CA ARG A 485 -11.48 -10.60 -15.83
C ARG A 485 -11.32 -9.16 -16.32
N HIS A 486 -11.05 -8.24 -15.39
CA HIS A 486 -11.15 -6.78 -15.65
C HIS A 486 -9.80 -6.06 -15.51
N GLY A 487 -8.74 -6.72 -15.07
CA GLY A 487 -7.45 -6.07 -14.82
C GLY A 487 -7.42 -5.11 -13.63
N THR A 488 -8.54 -4.95 -12.91
CA THR A 488 -8.71 -4.06 -11.76
C THR A 488 -8.52 -4.78 -10.43
N ASP A 489 -8.46 -4.06 -9.32
CA ASP A 489 -8.66 -4.66 -8.00
C ASP A 489 -10.09 -5.24 -7.90
N ALA A 490 -10.29 -6.25 -7.04
CA ALA A 490 -11.62 -6.85 -6.87
C ALA A 490 -12.51 -5.88 -6.06
N MET A 491 -13.20 -5.00 -6.78
CA MET A 491 -14.13 -4.03 -6.21
C MET A 491 -15.56 -4.53 -6.29
N PHE A 492 -16.28 -4.39 -5.18
CA PHE A 492 -17.73 -4.61 -5.12
C PHE A 492 -18.46 -3.27 -5.11
N MET A 493 -19.59 -3.17 -5.79
CA MET A 493 -20.45 -1.99 -5.85
C MET A 493 -21.92 -2.37 -5.81
N ALA A 494 -22.72 -1.63 -5.02
CA ALA A 494 -24.17 -1.71 -5.00
C ALA A 494 -24.77 -0.31 -4.84
N ALA A 495 -25.82 0.00 -5.56
CA ALA A 495 -26.51 1.30 -5.48
C ALA A 495 -27.89 1.12 -4.81
N LEU A 496 -28.14 1.91 -3.77
CA LEU A 496 -29.36 1.88 -2.98
C LEU A 496 -30.04 3.26 -3.07
N ARG A 497 -31.20 3.32 -3.68
CA ARG A 497 -32.02 4.55 -3.71
C ARG A 497 -32.94 4.59 -2.50
N ARG A 498 -32.94 5.71 -1.77
CA ARG A 498 -33.89 5.91 -0.69
C ARG A 498 -35.26 6.26 -1.26
N GLY A 499 -36.29 5.49 -0.91
CA GLY A 499 -37.66 5.75 -1.22
C GLY A 499 -38.20 7.02 -0.53
N HIS A 500 -39.38 7.47 -0.92
CA HIS A 500 -40.14 8.45 -0.15
C HIS A 500 -40.78 7.72 1.03
N ASP A 501 -40.78 8.37 2.21
CA ASP A 501 -41.59 7.88 3.33
C ASP A 501 -43.03 7.76 2.86
N ALA A 502 -43.64 6.58 3.01
CA ALA A 502 -45.02 6.29 2.58
C ALA A 502 -46.05 7.05 3.42
#